data_f7d0329f7d7cb44b24945226d0bd307c
#
_entry.id   f7d0329f7d7cb44b24945226d0bd307c
#
_cell.length_a   1.000
_cell.length_b   1.000
_cell.length_c   1.000
_cell.angle_alpha   90.00
_cell.angle_beta   90.00
_cell.angle_gamma   90.00
#
_symmetry.space_group_name_H-M   'P 1'
#
loop_
_entity.id
_entity.type
_entity.pdbx_description
1 polymer ?
#
loop_
_entity_poly.entity_id
_entity_poly.type
_entity_poly.pdbx_seq_one_letter_code
_entity_poly.pdbx_strand_id
1 'polypeptide(L)'
;MPASSPASSMLRPLLAALAAALVLVPVLPASAVPTAVFPQAGAPAGPPIAITGASVINVEDGSVIQNAVVLIEGDRIKAVGPAGSVQLPADVRKIPLDGKWLAPGLLNMHVHFGLKLPGPAGAALADENDMQLVLRMADNARQSLYAGVTTVRLTGENHGSDFALKGAIDGGTMLGPRIHTAGEIIAATGGHGDLEADGAAEFAKVVREQIKKGATWIKVAISGGISDSHGSIAASSLLPEEMRTIIDVAHRNGVKVTAHNGSPLAADEAIALGIDCFEHAYHLTDKQLRAMKQKGTWLVPTAVVTDEGAMEFYRKIGSPPWYLDRVRSTRVDHHKMLETAIKLGVNIALGTDQFPFEPNAGTTATVHEAELYVGAGMTALDALRAATLNPARMLGVEKDVGSLAVGHYADIIAVDGNPAEDIAKLRTISFVMKGGQVIRQE
;
A
#
# COMPACT_ATOMS: atom_id res chain seq x y z
N MET A 1 14.15 -67.66 -47.17
CA MET A 1 13.67 -69.07 -47.15
C MET A 1 14.26 -69.78 -45.98
N PRO A 2 13.62 -70.73 -45.30
CA PRO A 2 12.19 -70.75 -44.89
C PRO A 2 12.09 -70.77 -43.35
N ALA A 3 11.00 -70.34 -42.80
CA ALA A 3 9.81 -71.07 -42.29
C ALA A 3 10.08 -71.99 -41.08
N SER A 4 9.36 -71.74 -40.02
CA SER A 4 8.29 -72.58 -39.47
C SER A 4 7.85 -72.14 -38.07
N SER A 5 6.56 -71.91 -37.98
CA SER A 5 5.72 -72.04 -36.79
C SER A 5 5.37 -73.52 -36.62
N PRO A 6 4.62 -73.99 -35.57
CA PRO A 6 4.00 -73.46 -34.37
C PRO A 6 4.17 -74.36 -33.11
N ALA A 7 3.64 -73.93 -31.97
CA ALA A 7 2.93 -74.85 -31.07
C ALA A 7 2.21 -74.10 -29.92
N SER A 8 0.92 -74.33 -29.89
CA SER A 8 -0.04 -74.03 -28.84
C SER A 8 0.20 -74.85 -27.57
N SER A 9 0.02 -74.31 -26.36
CA SER A 9 -0.42 -75.10 -25.22
C SER A 9 -1.24 -74.25 -24.25
N MET A 10 -2.42 -74.72 -23.99
CA MET A 10 -3.39 -74.24 -23.01
C MET A 10 -2.83 -74.32 -21.57
N LEU A 11 -3.12 -73.36 -20.75
CA LEU A 11 -3.13 -73.57 -19.29
C LEU A 11 -4.23 -72.74 -18.63
N ARG A 12 -4.92 -73.39 -17.77
CA ARG A 12 -6.10 -73.08 -16.98
C ARG A 12 -5.92 -71.86 -16.01
N PRO A 13 -7.03 -71.20 -15.63
CA PRO A 13 -6.97 -70.14 -14.64
C PRO A 13 -6.96 -70.68 -13.20
N LEU A 14 -6.09 -70.16 -12.38
CA LEU A 14 -6.17 -70.26 -10.91
C LEU A 14 -6.87 -69.00 -10.37
N LEU A 15 -8.07 -69.18 -9.83
CA LEU A 15 -8.72 -68.19 -8.98
C LEU A 15 -7.98 -68.13 -7.65
N ALA A 16 -7.38 -66.99 -7.35
CA ALA A 16 -6.95 -66.61 -6.02
C ALA A 16 -7.90 -65.54 -5.48
N ALA A 17 -8.68 -65.89 -4.48
CA ALA A 17 -9.53 -64.99 -3.74
C ALA A 17 -8.66 -64.05 -2.88
N LEU A 18 -8.61 -62.73 -3.19
CA LEU A 18 -8.08 -61.73 -2.29
C LEU A 18 -9.25 -61.21 -1.41
N ALA A 19 -9.20 -61.53 -0.12
CA ALA A 19 -10.05 -60.89 0.87
C ALA A 19 -9.58 -59.44 1.11
N ALA A 20 -10.35 -58.47 0.66
CA ALA A 20 -10.14 -57.05 0.93
C ALA A 20 -10.57 -56.77 2.38
N ALA A 21 -9.62 -56.58 3.28
CA ALA A 21 -9.86 -55.99 4.60
C ALA A 21 -10.20 -54.51 4.43
N LEU A 22 -11.48 -54.16 4.62
CA LEU A 22 -11.92 -52.76 4.69
C LEU A 22 -11.41 -52.15 6.00
N VAL A 23 -10.32 -51.35 5.91
CA VAL A 23 -9.88 -50.50 7.02
C VAL A 23 -10.81 -49.29 7.04
N LEU A 24 -11.77 -49.25 7.96
CA LEU A 24 -12.56 -48.06 8.28
C LEU A 24 -11.59 -47.02 8.91
N VAL A 25 -11.15 -46.06 8.12
CA VAL A 25 -10.48 -44.85 8.62
C VAL A 25 -11.60 -43.96 9.20
N PRO A 26 -11.54 -43.55 10.48
CA PRO A 26 -12.53 -42.63 11.00
C PRO A 26 -12.37 -41.27 10.29
N VAL A 27 -13.41 -40.86 9.57
CA VAL A 27 -13.51 -39.51 9.00
C VAL A 27 -13.72 -38.55 10.18
N LEU A 28 -12.66 -37.86 10.59
CA LEU A 28 -12.79 -36.74 11.50
C LEU A 28 -13.69 -35.68 10.85
N PRO A 29 -14.61 -35.07 11.59
CA PRO A 29 -15.44 -34.00 11.04
C PRO A 29 -14.49 -32.87 10.56
N ALA A 30 -14.61 -32.52 9.30
CA ALA A 30 -13.91 -31.35 8.74
C ALA A 30 -14.28 -30.15 9.61
N SER A 31 -13.30 -29.58 10.30
CA SER A 31 -13.46 -28.31 10.99
C SER A 31 -13.99 -27.32 9.95
N ALA A 32 -15.18 -26.79 10.17
CA ALA A 32 -15.78 -25.83 9.28
C ALA A 32 -14.83 -24.63 9.19
N VAL A 33 -14.11 -24.51 8.09
CA VAL A 33 -13.40 -23.28 7.73
C VAL A 33 -14.49 -22.21 7.68
N PRO A 34 -14.41 -21.13 8.47
CA PRO A 34 -15.40 -20.08 8.38
C PRO A 34 -15.39 -19.56 6.95
N THR A 35 -16.50 -19.76 6.25
CA THR A 35 -16.70 -19.19 4.92
C THR A 35 -16.70 -17.69 5.11
N ALA A 36 -15.66 -17.00 4.67
CA ALA A 36 -15.65 -15.54 4.65
C ALA A 36 -16.78 -15.11 3.72
N VAL A 37 -17.89 -14.68 4.32
CA VAL A 37 -19.01 -14.08 3.58
C VAL A 37 -18.56 -12.68 3.23
N PHE A 38 -18.13 -12.47 2.00
CA PHE A 38 -17.89 -11.13 1.49
C PHE A 38 -19.22 -10.39 1.43
N PRO A 39 -19.37 -9.22 2.06
CA PRO A 39 -20.57 -8.44 1.91
C PRO A 39 -20.71 -8.05 0.44
N GLN A 40 -21.78 -8.53 -0.20
CA GLN A 40 -22.13 -8.07 -1.54
C GLN A 40 -22.52 -6.60 -1.45
N ALA A 41 -22.10 -5.80 -2.43
CA ALA A 41 -22.57 -4.43 -2.57
C ALA A 41 -24.11 -4.44 -2.62
N GLY A 42 -24.77 -3.84 -1.61
CA GLY A 42 -26.22 -3.87 -1.47
C GLY A 42 -26.80 -4.91 -0.49
N ALA A 43 -25.97 -5.70 0.22
CA ALA A 43 -26.48 -6.49 1.34
C ALA A 43 -27.02 -5.54 2.44
N PRO A 44 -28.17 -5.87 3.10
CA PRO A 44 -28.67 -5.05 4.20
C PRO A 44 -27.58 -4.93 5.27
N ALA A 45 -27.36 -3.71 5.77
CA ALA A 45 -26.41 -3.49 6.84
C ALA A 45 -26.74 -4.41 8.01
N GLY A 46 -25.74 -5.16 8.52
CA GLY A 46 -25.89 -5.95 9.74
C GLY A 46 -26.27 -5.03 10.93
N PRO A 47 -26.49 -5.62 12.12
CA PRO A 47 -26.79 -4.82 13.32
C PRO A 47 -25.67 -3.81 13.56
N PRO A 48 -25.99 -2.63 14.15
CA PRO A 48 -24.99 -1.64 14.52
C PRO A 48 -23.89 -2.24 15.39
N ILE A 49 -22.66 -1.73 15.27
CA ILE A 49 -21.50 -2.18 16.06
C ILE A 49 -21.11 -1.06 17.00
N ALA A 50 -20.84 -1.38 18.27
CA ALA A 50 -20.25 -0.47 19.22
C ALA A 50 -18.90 -1.02 19.72
N ILE A 51 -17.80 -0.32 19.39
CA ILE A 51 -16.51 -0.56 20.04
C ILE A 51 -16.53 0.19 21.38
N THR A 52 -16.16 -0.50 22.46
CA THR A 52 -16.26 0.02 23.84
C THR A 52 -14.98 -0.18 24.63
N GLY A 53 -14.74 0.67 25.66
CA GLY A 53 -13.68 0.50 26.64
C GLY A 53 -12.29 1.00 26.19
N ALA A 54 -12.14 1.37 24.93
CA ALA A 54 -10.88 1.86 24.39
C ALA A 54 -10.71 3.38 24.56
N SER A 55 -9.49 3.88 24.40
CA SER A 55 -9.19 5.30 24.23
C SER A 55 -9.17 5.66 22.74
N VAL A 56 -9.83 6.74 22.34
CA VAL A 56 -9.85 7.21 20.94
C VAL A 56 -8.93 8.42 20.79
N ILE A 57 -8.02 8.37 19.83
CA ILE A 57 -7.11 9.47 19.49
C ILE A 57 -7.76 10.33 18.41
N ASN A 58 -7.88 11.61 18.68
CA ASN A 58 -8.13 12.61 17.66
C ASN A 58 -6.80 13.00 16.99
N VAL A 59 -6.57 12.53 15.78
CA VAL A 59 -5.33 12.81 15.04
C VAL A 59 -5.22 14.29 14.61
N GLU A 60 -6.31 15.06 14.63
CA GLU A 60 -6.27 16.47 14.22
C GLU A 60 -5.58 17.35 15.24
N ASP A 61 -5.84 17.12 16.53
CA ASP A 61 -5.31 17.96 17.64
C ASP A 61 -4.52 17.19 18.70
N GLY A 62 -4.52 15.84 18.63
CA GLY A 62 -3.87 14.96 19.61
C GLY A 62 -4.70 14.74 20.88
N SER A 63 -5.91 15.26 20.97
CA SER A 63 -6.79 15.01 22.11
C SER A 63 -7.23 13.55 22.19
N VAL A 64 -7.57 13.10 23.40
CA VAL A 64 -7.93 11.70 23.68
C VAL A 64 -9.26 11.61 24.37
N ILE A 65 -10.16 10.78 23.87
CA ILE A 65 -11.40 10.38 24.56
C ILE A 65 -11.12 9.07 25.28
N GLN A 66 -11.00 9.12 26.60
CA GLN A 66 -10.79 7.92 27.42
C GLN A 66 -12.09 7.16 27.60
N ASN A 67 -12.00 5.81 27.73
CA ASN A 67 -13.15 4.94 27.89
C ASN A 67 -14.27 5.30 26.91
N ALA A 68 -13.92 5.34 25.64
CA ALA A 68 -14.79 5.80 24.56
C ALA A 68 -15.76 4.70 24.09
N VAL A 69 -16.81 5.18 23.43
CA VAL A 69 -17.70 4.38 22.61
C VAL A 69 -17.62 4.90 21.17
N VAL A 70 -17.37 4.02 20.22
CA VAL A 70 -17.48 4.28 18.78
C VAL A 70 -18.65 3.49 18.25
N LEU A 71 -19.74 4.15 17.88
CA LEU A 71 -20.92 3.54 17.25
C LEU A 71 -20.79 3.57 15.75
N ILE A 72 -20.99 2.42 15.11
CA ILE A 72 -20.86 2.20 13.67
C ILE A 72 -22.18 1.68 13.13
N GLU A 73 -22.68 2.31 12.08
CA GLU A 73 -23.87 1.89 11.32
C GLU A 73 -23.47 1.67 9.86
N GLY A 74 -23.66 0.46 9.37
CA GLY A 74 -23.18 0.08 8.04
C GLY A 74 -21.66 0.18 7.96
N ASP A 75 -21.15 0.99 7.06
CA ASP A 75 -19.72 1.18 6.83
C ASP A 75 -19.15 2.46 7.47
N ARG A 76 -19.99 3.24 8.21
CA ARG A 76 -19.63 4.56 8.72
C ARG A 76 -19.73 4.70 10.23
N ILE A 77 -18.87 5.57 10.76
CA ILE A 77 -18.94 6.01 12.16
C ILE A 77 -20.15 6.91 12.36
N LYS A 78 -21.04 6.52 13.24
CA LYS A 78 -22.26 7.26 13.58
C LYS A 78 -22.10 8.20 14.76
N ALA A 79 -21.34 7.76 15.75
CA ALA A 79 -21.05 8.54 16.95
C ALA A 79 -19.73 8.11 17.58
N VAL A 80 -19.04 9.07 18.19
CA VAL A 80 -17.82 8.85 19.01
C VAL A 80 -17.96 9.74 20.25
N GLY A 81 -17.72 9.18 21.43
CA GLY A 81 -17.78 9.94 22.67
C GLY A 81 -17.42 9.10 23.89
N PRO A 82 -17.32 9.72 25.07
CA PRO A 82 -17.10 9.00 26.33
C PRO A 82 -18.23 7.99 26.61
N ALA A 83 -17.92 6.93 27.35
CA ALA A 83 -18.94 5.96 27.79
C ALA A 83 -20.10 6.67 28.50
N GLY A 84 -21.34 6.33 28.14
CA GLY A 84 -22.56 6.93 28.67
C GLY A 84 -23.03 8.20 27.95
N SER A 85 -22.21 8.81 27.08
CA SER A 85 -22.64 9.94 26.23
C SER A 85 -23.23 9.50 24.88
N VAL A 86 -22.91 8.29 24.42
CA VAL A 86 -23.40 7.72 23.16
C VAL A 86 -24.58 6.79 23.45
N GLN A 87 -25.75 7.08 22.86
CA GLN A 87 -26.91 6.21 22.94
C GLN A 87 -26.70 5.00 22.02
N LEU A 88 -26.81 3.81 22.58
CA LEU A 88 -26.66 2.56 21.84
C LEU A 88 -28.03 1.97 21.46
N PRO A 89 -28.24 1.54 20.21
CA PRO A 89 -29.39 0.74 19.82
C PRO A 89 -29.52 -0.55 20.65
N ALA A 90 -30.75 -1.04 20.83
CA ALA A 90 -30.99 -2.23 21.65
C ALA A 90 -30.36 -3.52 21.06
N ASP A 91 -30.23 -3.58 19.75
CA ASP A 91 -29.69 -4.71 18.97
C ASP A 91 -28.20 -4.54 18.63
N VAL A 92 -27.51 -3.56 19.25
CA VAL A 92 -26.10 -3.27 18.95
C VAL A 92 -25.18 -4.43 19.33
N ARG A 93 -24.33 -4.85 18.39
CA ARG A 93 -23.22 -5.79 18.66
C ARG A 93 -22.06 -5.04 19.32
N LYS A 94 -21.71 -5.41 20.55
CA LYS A 94 -20.58 -4.81 21.26
C LYS A 94 -19.28 -5.55 20.96
N ILE A 95 -18.20 -4.77 20.74
CA ILE A 95 -16.83 -5.25 20.64
C ILE A 95 -16.03 -4.55 21.75
N PRO A 96 -15.80 -5.24 22.89
CA PRO A 96 -14.98 -4.66 23.94
C PRO A 96 -13.51 -4.67 23.53
N LEU A 97 -12.85 -3.51 23.64
CA LEU A 97 -11.41 -3.29 23.42
C LEU A 97 -10.82 -2.54 24.62
N ASP A 98 -11.10 -3.05 25.82
CA ASP A 98 -10.70 -2.41 27.07
C ASP A 98 -9.18 -2.22 27.16
N GLY A 99 -8.75 -1.00 27.48
CA GLY A 99 -7.34 -0.64 27.59
C GLY A 99 -6.61 -0.45 26.27
N LYS A 100 -7.23 -0.73 25.13
CA LYS A 100 -6.65 -0.46 23.81
C LYS A 100 -6.80 1.02 23.42
N TRP A 101 -6.01 1.42 22.43
CA TRP A 101 -6.05 2.74 21.84
C TRP A 101 -6.48 2.64 20.37
N LEU A 102 -7.50 3.40 20.02
CA LEU A 102 -8.03 3.43 18.65
C LEU A 102 -7.43 4.59 17.88
N ALA A 103 -6.94 4.27 16.70
CA ALA A 103 -6.51 5.23 15.69
C ALA A 103 -7.20 4.92 14.36
N PRO A 104 -7.21 5.87 13.39
CA PRO A 104 -7.66 5.57 12.04
C PRO A 104 -6.80 4.46 11.42
N GLY A 105 -7.39 3.67 10.52
CA GLY A 105 -6.61 2.76 9.69
C GLY A 105 -5.50 3.50 8.96
N LEU A 106 -4.35 2.87 8.78
CA LEU A 106 -3.18 3.46 8.15
C LEU A 106 -3.41 3.65 6.64
N LEU A 107 -2.82 4.70 6.09
CA LEU A 107 -2.79 4.99 4.67
C LEU A 107 -1.35 4.97 4.16
N ASN A 108 -1.10 4.28 3.04
CA ASN A 108 0.22 4.19 2.42
C ASN A 108 0.17 4.69 0.97
N MET A 109 0.90 5.78 0.69
CA MET A 109 0.78 6.53 -0.57
C MET A 109 1.78 6.11 -1.64
N HIS A 110 2.61 5.12 -1.36
CA HIS A 110 3.53 4.57 -2.35
C HIS A 110 3.72 3.08 -2.13
N VAL A 111 2.99 2.29 -2.87
CA VAL A 111 3.00 0.83 -2.80
C VAL A 111 2.97 0.25 -4.21
N HIS A 112 3.65 -0.88 -4.37
CA HIS A 112 3.59 -1.71 -5.55
C HIS A 112 3.24 -3.13 -5.13
N PHE A 113 2.00 -3.55 -5.30
CA PHE A 113 1.60 -4.92 -4.96
C PHE A 113 2.16 -5.96 -5.93
N GLY A 114 2.47 -5.53 -7.15
CA GLY A 114 3.10 -6.35 -8.19
C GLY A 114 4.63 -6.26 -8.26
N LEU A 115 5.30 -5.63 -7.30
CA LEU A 115 6.74 -5.35 -7.34
C LEU A 115 7.58 -6.61 -7.58
N LYS A 116 8.56 -6.47 -8.46
CA LYS A 116 9.62 -7.45 -8.74
C LYS A 116 10.97 -6.80 -8.46
N LEU A 117 11.55 -7.09 -7.29
CA LEU A 117 12.85 -6.55 -6.93
C LEU A 117 13.99 -7.22 -7.69
N PRO A 118 15.08 -6.51 -8.02
CA PRO A 118 16.25 -7.09 -8.67
C PRO A 118 16.88 -8.23 -7.85
N GLY A 119 17.13 -9.38 -8.51
CA GLY A 119 17.74 -10.55 -7.90
C GLY A 119 16.96 -11.84 -8.13
N PRO A 120 17.35 -12.97 -7.49
CA PRO A 120 16.71 -14.27 -7.69
C PRO A 120 15.20 -14.29 -7.40
N ALA A 121 14.75 -13.54 -6.39
CA ALA A 121 13.33 -13.47 -6.07
C ALA A 121 12.50 -12.83 -7.19
N GLY A 122 12.98 -11.74 -7.80
CA GLY A 122 12.33 -11.15 -8.97
C GLY A 122 12.46 -12.00 -10.23
N ALA A 123 13.63 -12.64 -10.44
CA ALA A 123 13.86 -13.54 -11.56
C ALA A 123 12.91 -14.75 -11.53
N ALA A 124 12.56 -15.25 -10.33
CA ALA A 124 11.58 -16.33 -10.18
C ALA A 124 10.16 -15.95 -10.68
N LEU A 125 9.89 -14.66 -10.84
CA LEU A 125 8.62 -14.14 -11.37
C LEU A 125 8.72 -13.75 -12.85
N ALA A 126 9.79 -14.12 -13.57
CA ALA A 126 10.00 -13.72 -14.97
C ALA A 126 8.89 -14.23 -15.90
N ASP A 127 8.41 -15.45 -15.66
CA ASP A 127 7.36 -16.10 -16.44
C ASP A 127 5.94 -15.86 -15.88
N GLU A 128 5.78 -14.95 -14.90
CA GLU A 128 4.49 -14.63 -14.32
C GLU A 128 3.60 -13.95 -15.36
N ASN A 129 2.46 -14.55 -15.66
CA ASN A 129 1.44 -13.94 -16.52
C ASN A 129 0.52 -13.01 -15.74
N ASP A 130 -0.31 -12.22 -16.46
CA ASP A 130 -1.19 -11.20 -15.85
C ASP A 130 -2.16 -11.77 -14.80
N MET A 131 -2.66 -13.00 -14.99
CA MET A 131 -3.56 -13.63 -14.02
C MET A 131 -2.82 -13.99 -12.74
N GLN A 132 -1.60 -14.52 -12.85
CA GLN A 132 -0.74 -14.83 -11.70
C GLN A 132 -0.34 -13.55 -10.97
N LEU A 133 0.01 -12.48 -11.72
CA LEU A 133 0.31 -11.16 -11.18
C LEU A 133 -0.85 -10.62 -10.32
N VAL A 134 -2.08 -10.61 -10.86
CA VAL A 134 -3.26 -10.12 -10.11
C VAL A 134 -3.53 -10.96 -8.87
N LEU A 135 -3.36 -12.29 -8.91
CA LEU A 135 -3.52 -13.15 -7.73
C LEU A 135 -2.46 -12.87 -6.65
N ARG A 136 -1.21 -12.64 -7.03
CA ARG A 136 -0.14 -12.24 -6.12
C ARG A 136 -0.40 -10.86 -5.52
N MET A 137 -0.84 -9.90 -6.34
CA MET A 137 -1.26 -8.58 -5.88
C MET A 137 -2.43 -8.64 -4.91
N ALA A 138 -3.39 -9.53 -5.14
CA ALA A 138 -4.52 -9.72 -4.23
C ALA A 138 -4.09 -10.27 -2.86
N ASP A 139 -3.12 -11.18 -2.82
CA ASP A 139 -2.56 -11.65 -1.56
C ASP A 139 -1.79 -10.56 -0.82
N ASN A 140 -0.95 -9.78 -1.52
CA ASN A 140 -0.25 -8.63 -0.96
C ASN A 140 -1.23 -7.56 -0.44
N ALA A 141 -2.31 -7.29 -1.17
CA ALA A 141 -3.37 -6.36 -0.74
C ALA A 141 -4.06 -6.85 0.54
N ARG A 142 -4.39 -8.14 0.60
CA ARG A 142 -4.98 -8.76 1.79
C ARG A 142 -4.03 -8.65 2.99
N GLN A 143 -2.75 -8.98 2.83
CA GLN A 143 -1.75 -8.89 3.89
C GLN A 143 -1.57 -7.44 4.36
N SER A 144 -1.54 -6.47 3.43
CA SER A 144 -1.50 -5.05 3.73
C SER A 144 -2.67 -4.61 4.61
N LEU A 145 -3.89 -5.07 4.30
CA LEU A 145 -5.07 -4.78 5.10
C LEU A 145 -4.98 -5.42 6.51
N TYR A 146 -4.51 -6.67 6.60
CA TYR A 146 -4.28 -7.34 7.90
C TYR A 146 -3.21 -6.62 8.74
N ALA A 147 -2.26 -5.94 8.10
CA ALA A 147 -1.27 -5.09 8.76
C ALA A 147 -1.84 -3.75 9.28
N GLY A 148 -3.12 -3.47 9.04
CA GLY A 148 -3.78 -2.24 9.47
C GLY A 148 -3.77 -1.12 8.42
N VAL A 149 -3.29 -1.38 7.20
CA VAL A 149 -3.31 -0.42 6.09
C VAL A 149 -4.64 -0.52 5.38
N THR A 150 -5.53 0.45 5.59
CA THR A 150 -6.91 0.43 5.07
C THR A 150 -7.08 1.15 3.75
N THR A 151 -6.12 1.99 3.37
CA THR A 151 -6.10 2.74 2.10
C THR A 151 -4.69 2.78 1.53
N VAL A 152 -4.55 2.58 0.22
CA VAL A 152 -3.28 2.65 -0.49
C VAL A 152 -3.39 3.49 -1.76
N ARG A 153 -2.25 4.08 -2.18
CA ARG A 153 -2.08 4.55 -3.54
C ARG A 153 -1.04 3.65 -4.23
N LEU A 154 -1.49 2.92 -5.26
CA LEU A 154 -0.61 2.18 -6.16
C LEU A 154 0.02 3.16 -7.15
N THR A 155 1.34 3.21 -7.17
CA THR A 155 2.11 4.21 -7.91
C THR A 155 2.81 3.68 -9.14
N GLY A 156 2.40 2.51 -9.60
CA GLY A 156 2.90 1.88 -10.81
C GLY A 156 2.69 0.38 -10.75
N GLU A 157 1.79 -0.11 -11.58
CA GLU A 157 1.52 -1.54 -11.73
C GLU A 157 1.35 -1.87 -13.21
N ASN A 158 1.82 -3.02 -13.64
CA ASN A 158 1.88 -3.35 -15.06
C ASN A 158 0.57 -3.93 -15.58
N HIS A 159 0.33 -3.74 -16.87
CA HIS A 159 -0.73 -4.37 -17.67
C HIS A 159 -2.16 -4.08 -17.16
N GLY A 160 -2.36 -3.00 -16.39
CA GLY A 160 -3.68 -2.65 -15.85
C GLY A 160 -4.16 -3.58 -14.73
N SER A 161 -3.25 -4.33 -14.11
CA SER A 161 -3.52 -5.24 -13.01
C SER A 161 -4.10 -4.55 -11.78
N ASP A 162 -3.69 -3.31 -11.53
CA ASP A 162 -4.19 -2.42 -10.48
C ASP A 162 -5.67 -2.07 -10.66
N PHE A 163 -6.12 -1.78 -11.89
CA PHE A 163 -7.53 -1.50 -12.18
C PHE A 163 -8.39 -2.74 -11.97
N ALA A 164 -7.90 -3.92 -12.37
CA ALA A 164 -8.58 -5.19 -12.15
C ALA A 164 -8.71 -5.51 -10.65
N LEU A 165 -7.61 -5.37 -9.89
CA LEU A 165 -7.60 -5.58 -8.43
C LEU A 165 -8.51 -4.58 -7.71
N LYS A 166 -8.43 -3.28 -8.07
CA LYS A 166 -9.30 -2.25 -7.53
C LYS A 166 -10.77 -2.59 -7.75
N GLY A 167 -11.14 -2.97 -8.97
CA GLY A 167 -12.51 -3.36 -9.31
C GLY A 167 -13.01 -4.56 -8.50
N ALA A 168 -12.15 -5.56 -8.25
CA ALA A 168 -12.48 -6.72 -7.45
C ALA A 168 -12.67 -6.37 -5.95
N ILE A 169 -11.84 -5.49 -5.39
CA ILE A 169 -11.96 -5.04 -4.00
C ILE A 169 -13.18 -4.12 -3.82
N ASP A 170 -13.38 -3.15 -4.72
CA ASP A 170 -14.52 -2.24 -4.66
C ASP A 170 -15.86 -2.99 -4.86
N GLY A 171 -15.86 -4.02 -5.68
CA GLY A 171 -17.00 -4.92 -5.89
C GLY A 171 -17.21 -5.95 -4.76
N GLY A 172 -16.35 -5.98 -3.74
CA GLY A 172 -16.45 -6.89 -2.60
C GLY A 172 -16.13 -8.36 -2.90
N THR A 173 -15.55 -8.67 -4.07
CA THR A 173 -15.14 -10.03 -4.44
C THR A 173 -13.76 -10.41 -3.91
N MET A 174 -12.95 -9.42 -3.55
CA MET A 174 -11.64 -9.59 -2.93
C MET A 174 -11.50 -8.70 -1.69
N LEU A 175 -10.73 -9.19 -0.72
CA LEU A 175 -10.39 -8.45 0.49
C LEU A 175 -9.08 -7.67 0.27
N GLY A 176 -9.10 -6.38 0.57
CA GLY A 176 -7.94 -5.50 0.45
C GLY A 176 -8.25 -4.08 0.93
N PRO A 177 -7.26 -3.19 0.95
CA PRO A 177 -7.44 -1.77 1.26
C PRO A 177 -8.26 -1.06 0.17
N ARG A 178 -8.71 0.18 0.45
CA ARG A 178 -9.21 1.09 -0.61
C ARG A 178 -8.05 1.45 -1.51
N ILE A 179 -8.22 1.32 -2.83
CA ILE A 179 -7.16 1.57 -3.80
C ILE A 179 -7.41 2.88 -4.54
N HIS A 180 -6.43 3.77 -4.47
CA HIS A 180 -6.20 4.82 -5.44
C HIS A 180 -5.07 4.35 -6.36
N THR A 181 -5.15 4.60 -7.66
CA THR A 181 -4.14 4.10 -8.58
C THR A 181 -3.69 5.17 -9.57
N ALA A 182 -2.41 5.09 -9.93
CA ALA A 182 -1.78 5.89 -10.97
C ALA A 182 -1.61 5.15 -12.31
N GLY A 183 -2.03 3.87 -12.38
CA GLY A 183 -1.74 3.02 -13.53
C GLY A 183 -0.27 2.66 -13.63
N GLU A 184 0.26 2.65 -14.84
CA GLU A 184 1.67 2.35 -15.14
C GLU A 184 2.56 3.57 -14.94
N ILE A 185 3.86 3.36 -14.64
CA ILE A 185 4.84 4.44 -14.54
C ILE A 185 5.18 4.94 -15.94
N ILE A 186 4.86 6.20 -16.23
CA ILE A 186 5.21 6.84 -17.51
C ILE A 186 6.65 7.35 -17.43
N ALA A 187 7.47 7.06 -18.46
CA ALA A 187 8.86 7.50 -18.56
C ALA A 187 9.22 7.82 -20.01
N ALA A 188 10.33 8.57 -20.21
CA ALA A 188 10.98 8.63 -21.51
C ALA A 188 11.60 7.26 -21.87
N THR A 189 11.84 6.99 -23.15
CA THR A 189 12.48 5.75 -23.61
C THR A 189 13.80 5.50 -22.84
N GLY A 190 13.90 4.32 -22.22
CA GLY A 190 15.02 3.92 -21.35
C GLY A 190 15.04 4.58 -19.98
N GLY A 191 13.99 5.28 -19.57
CA GLY A 191 13.82 5.87 -18.25
C GLY A 191 13.35 4.87 -17.19
N HIS A 192 13.05 5.36 -15.98
CA HIS A 192 12.62 4.57 -14.84
C HIS A 192 11.10 4.31 -14.86
N GLY A 193 10.65 3.49 -15.80
CA GLY A 193 9.23 3.12 -15.94
C GLY A 193 9.00 2.22 -17.14
N ASP A 194 7.88 1.49 -17.12
CA ASP A 194 7.58 0.50 -18.15
C ASP A 194 6.69 1.06 -19.30
N LEU A 195 6.01 2.19 -19.07
CA LEU A 195 5.19 2.85 -20.09
C LEU A 195 5.99 4.01 -20.73
N GLU A 196 6.74 3.66 -21.76
CA GLU A 196 7.61 4.61 -22.46
C GLU A 196 6.83 5.53 -23.41
N ALA A 197 7.24 6.79 -23.47
CA ALA A 197 6.75 7.79 -24.44
C ALA A 197 7.83 8.85 -24.70
N ASP A 198 7.86 9.41 -25.91
CA ASP A 198 8.77 10.46 -26.30
C ASP A 198 8.03 11.61 -26.98
N GLY A 199 8.35 12.83 -26.58
CA GLY A 199 7.74 14.05 -27.10
C GLY A 199 6.32 14.32 -26.58
N ALA A 200 5.93 15.58 -26.59
CA ALA A 200 4.69 16.06 -25.99
C ALA A 200 3.41 15.32 -26.47
N ALA A 201 3.36 14.94 -27.74
CA ALA A 201 2.17 14.29 -28.30
C ALA A 201 1.94 12.88 -27.75
N GLU A 202 3.01 12.08 -27.59
CA GLU A 202 2.93 10.74 -27.03
C GLU A 202 2.64 10.79 -25.53
N PHE A 203 3.32 11.66 -24.76
CA PHE A 203 2.99 11.87 -23.36
C PHE A 203 1.53 12.29 -23.15
N ALA A 204 0.99 13.19 -23.99
CA ALA A 204 -0.41 13.56 -23.92
C ALA A 204 -1.35 12.38 -24.18
N LYS A 205 -0.98 11.48 -25.08
CA LYS A 205 -1.73 10.25 -25.39
C LYS A 205 -1.74 9.29 -24.21
N VAL A 206 -0.57 8.92 -23.70
CA VAL A 206 -0.46 7.93 -22.62
C VAL A 206 -1.10 8.41 -21.33
N VAL A 207 -0.98 9.69 -20.97
CA VAL A 207 -1.69 10.28 -19.82
C VAL A 207 -3.21 10.12 -19.97
N ARG A 208 -3.77 10.43 -21.15
CA ARG A 208 -5.21 10.25 -21.40
C ARG A 208 -5.63 8.79 -21.36
N GLU A 209 -4.79 7.88 -21.80
CA GLU A 209 -5.03 6.43 -21.75
C GLU A 209 -5.09 5.92 -20.31
N GLN A 210 -4.17 6.35 -19.42
CA GLN A 210 -4.23 6.00 -18.01
C GLN A 210 -5.50 6.58 -17.34
N ILE A 211 -5.85 7.83 -17.61
CA ILE A 211 -7.09 8.45 -17.11
C ILE A 211 -8.32 7.68 -17.61
N LYS A 212 -8.36 7.32 -18.90
CA LYS A 212 -9.45 6.50 -19.47
C LYS A 212 -9.60 5.14 -18.80
N LYS A 213 -8.50 4.51 -18.36
CA LYS A 213 -8.51 3.24 -17.62
C LYS A 213 -9.05 3.43 -16.18
N GLY A 214 -9.09 4.65 -15.65
CA GLY A 214 -9.59 4.95 -14.30
C GLY A 214 -8.51 5.38 -13.31
N ALA A 215 -7.33 5.78 -13.78
CA ALA A 215 -6.29 6.34 -12.92
C ALA A 215 -6.79 7.61 -12.22
N THR A 216 -6.59 7.67 -10.91
CA THR A 216 -6.94 8.83 -10.05
C THR A 216 -5.76 9.75 -9.80
N TRP A 217 -4.57 9.30 -10.16
CA TRP A 217 -3.30 10.00 -10.19
C TRP A 217 -2.56 9.63 -11.49
N ILE A 218 -1.57 10.42 -11.89
CA ILE A 218 -0.59 10.04 -12.91
C ILE A 218 0.76 9.90 -12.23
N LYS A 219 1.45 8.78 -12.45
CA LYS A 219 2.84 8.59 -12.02
C LYS A 219 3.77 8.75 -13.21
N VAL A 220 4.75 9.62 -13.07
CA VAL A 220 5.82 9.83 -14.06
C VAL A 220 7.18 9.66 -13.41
N ALA A 221 8.16 9.13 -14.13
CA ALA A 221 9.55 9.13 -13.71
C ALA A 221 10.29 10.27 -14.44
N ILE A 222 10.74 11.25 -13.67
CA ILE A 222 11.46 12.43 -14.21
C ILE A 222 12.96 12.36 -14.00
N SER A 223 13.44 11.28 -13.39
CA SER A 223 14.86 10.99 -13.19
C SER A 223 15.11 9.50 -13.19
N GLY A 224 16.39 9.08 -13.14
CA GLY A 224 16.73 7.67 -12.90
C GLY A 224 16.36 7.21 -11.48
N GLY A 225 16.28 5.89 -11.27
CA GLY A 225 15.92 5.24 -10.02
C GLY A 225 17.02 4.34 -9.44
N ILE A 226 16.83 3.92 -8.19
CA ILE A 226 17.76 2.99 -7.51
C ILE A 226 17.74 1.62 -8.20
N SER A 227 16.60 1.18 -8.70
CA SER A 227 16.43 -0.11 -9.37
C SER A 227 16.95 -0.16 -10.81
N ASP A 228 17.38 0.95 -11.38
CA ASP A 228 18.00 0.95 -12.70
C ASP A 228 19.44 0.44 -12.63
N SER A 229 19.81 -0.50 -13.50
CA SER A 229 21.15 -1.09 -13.50
C SER A 229 22.23 -0.14 -14.04
N HIS A 230 21.86 0.97 -14.65
CA HIS A 230 22.74 1.96 -15.28
C HIS A 230 22.15 3.38 -15.18
N GLY A 231 22.90 4.36 -15.64
CA GLY A 231 22.51 5.78 -15.59
C GLY A 231 22.66 6.40 -14.19
N SER A 232 22.44 7.70 -14.12
CA SER A 232 22.50 8.47 -12.86
C SER A 232 21.10 8.63 -12.27
N ILE A 233 20.96 8.41 -10.97
CA ILE A 233 19.71 8.68 -10.22
C ILE A 233 19.34 10.17 -10.30
N ALA A 234 20.36 11.05 -10.39
CA ALA A 234 20.17 12.51 -10.46
C ALA A 234 20.04 13.08 -11.88
N ALA A 235 20.02 12.21 -12.92
CA ALA A 235 19.82 12.70 -14.29
C ALA A 235 18.34 13.11 -14.48
N SER A 236 18.11 14.29 -15.12
CA SER A 236 16.78 14.65 -15.62
C SER A 236 16.49 13.89 -16.91
N SER A 237 15.40 13.13 -16.96
CA SER A 237 15.07 12.27 -18.09
C SER A 237 14.04 12.88 -19.05
N LEU A 238 13.30 13.90 -18.62
CA LEU A 238 12.29 14.58 -19.43
C LEU A 238 12.70 15.98 -19.82
N LEU A 239 12.29 16.40 -21.00
CA LEU A 239 12.34 17.79 -21.41
C LEU A 239 11.25 18.61 -20.68
N PRO A 240 11.46 19.92 -20.43
CA PRO A 240 10.46 20.76 -19.77
C PRO A 240 9.10 20.79 -20.45
N GLU A 241 9.05 20.68 -21.78
CA GLU A 241 7.81 20.63 -22.56
C GLU A 241 7.05 19.33 -22.40
N GLU A 242 7.73 18.21 -22.23
CA GLU A 242 7.15 16.89 -21.96
C GLU A 242 6.52 16.90 -20.57
N MET A 243 7.26 17.33 -19.57
CA MET A 243 6.79 17.47 -18.18
C MET A 243 5.59 18.41 -18.08
N ARG A 244 5.64 19.58 -18.78
CA ARG A 244 4.50 20.49 -18.89
C ARG A 244 3.28 19.82 -19.48
N THR A 245 3.46 19.04 -20.55
CA THR A 245 2.36 18.35 -21.22
C THR A 245 1.70 17.34 -20.32
N ILE A 246 2.48 16.55 -19.55
CA ILE A 246 1.95 15.56 -18.60
C ILE A 246 1.09 16.28 -17.54
N ILE A 247 1.63 17.32 -16.91
CA ILE A 247 0.96 18.07 -15.84
C ILE A 247 -0.30 18.75 -16.37
N ASP A 248 -0.23 19.47 -17.49
CA ASP A 248 -1.35 20.19 -18.08
C ASP A 248 -2.51 19.25 -18.49
N VAL A 249 -2.19 18.10 -19.10
CA VAL A 249 -3.20 17.15 -19.53
C VAL A 249 -3.88 16.51 -18.32
N ALA A 250 -3.11 16.10 -17.30
CA ALA A 250 -3.66 15.54 -16.08
C ALA A 250 -4.56 16.54 -15.34
N HIS A 251 -4.07 17.76 -15.09
CA HIS A 251 -4.81 18.79 -14.35
C HIS A 251 -6.07 19.24 -15.07
N ARG A 252 -6.08 19.34 -16.40
CA ARG A 252 -7.29 19.62 -17.19
C ARG A 252 -8.39 18.55 -17.08
N ASN A 253 -8.00 17.33 -16.67
CA ASN A 253 -8.91 16.24 -16.38
C ASN A 253 -9.19 16.06 -14.88
N GLY A 254 -8.73 16.99 -14.03
CA GLY A 254 -8.92 16.92 -12.58
C GLY A 254 -8.08 15.85 -11.88
N VAL A 255 -7.03 15.34 -12.55
CA VAL A 255 -6.13 14.29 -12.05
C VAL A 255 -4.80 14.89 -11.62
N LYS A 256 -4.31 14.53 -10.45
CA LYS A 256 -3.02 14.96 -9.91
C LYS A 256 -1.87 14.17 -10.48
N VAL A 257 -0.66 14.76 -10.45
CA VAL A 257 0.57 14.15 -10.94
C VAL A 257 1.56 13.97 -9.82
N THR A 258 2.13 12.77 -9.73
CA THR A 258 3.25 12.46 -8.84
C THR A 258 4.47 12.03 -9.64
N ALA A 259 5.65 12.43 -9.20
CA ALA A 259 6.90 12.15 -9.91
C ALA A 259 7.89 11.35 -9.06
N HIS A 260 8.35 10.19 -9.58
CA HIS A 260 9.61 9.60 -9.13
C HIS A 260 10.74 10.61 -9.41
N ASN A 261 11.50 10.97 -8.39
CA ASN A 261 12.54 11.98 -8.53
C ASN A 261 13.76 11.77 -7.64
N GLY A 262 14.94 11.83 -8.24
CA GLY A 262 16.23 11.94 -7.59
C GLY A 262 17.05 13.15 -8.12
N SER A 263 16.46 13.96 -9.03
CA SER A 263 17.15 15.05 -9.70
C SER A 263 16.72 16.42 -9.16
N PRO A 264 17.63 17.23 -8.58
CA PRO A 264 17.33 18.62 -8.22
C PRO A 264 16.92 19.48 -9.41
N LEU A 265 17.51 19.25 -10.60
CA LEU A 265 17.17 19.99 -11.83
C LEU A 265 15.73 19.70 -12.25
N ALA A 266 15.37 18.41 -12.38
CA ALA A 266 14.02 18.02 -12.75
C ALA A 266 12.99 18.49 -11.72
N ALA A 267 13.35 18.51 -10.42
CA ALA A 267 12.48 19.04 -9.37
C ALA A 267 12.23 20.55 -9.52
N ASP A 268 13.26 21.35 -9.80
CA ASP A 268 13.09 22.79 -10.03
C ASP A 268 12.08 23.06 -11.17
N GLU A 269 12.19 22.32 -12.26
CA GLU A 269 11.31 22.42 -13.42
C GLU A 269 9.88 21.95 -13.09
N ALA A 270 9.73 20.80 -12.45
CA ALA A 270 8.43 20.25 -12.08
C ALA A 270 7.68 21.13 -11.07
N ILE A 271 8.38 21.69 -10.07
CA ILE A 271 7.79 22.64 -9.10
C ILE A 271 7.30 23.91 -9.80
N ALA A 272 8.08 24.44 -10.73
CA ALA A 272 7.69 25.60 -11.51
C ALA A 272 6.43 25.34 -12.35
N LEU A 273 6.25 24.12 -12.82
CA LEU A 273 5.09 23.67 -13.61
C LEU A 273 3.87 23.29 -12.77
N GLY A 274 4.03 23.20 -11.44
CA GLY A 274 2.91 22.92 -10.53
C GLY A 274 2.68 21.44 -10.25
N ILE A 275 3.73 20.64 -10.21
CA ILE A 275 3.65 19.23 -9.78
C ILE A 275 2.99 19.11 -8.41
N ASP A 276 2.15 18.08 -8.20
CA ASP A 276 1.40 17.89 -6.96
C ASP A 276 2.20 17.13 -5.89
N CYS A 277 3.06 16.18 -6.29
CA CYS A 277 3.77 15.31 -5.36
C CYS A 277 5.11 14.85 -5.92
N PHE A 278 6.10 14.70 -5.04
CA PHE A 278 7.33 13.95 -5.33
C PHE A 278 7.38 12.66 -4.51
N GLU A 279 7.83 11.60 -5.15
CA GLU A 279 8.20 10.33 -4.54
C GLU A 279 9.72 10.32 -4.30
N HIS A 280 10.16 9.77 -3.18
CA HIS A 280 11.57 9.65 -2.77
C HIS A 280 12.27 10.99 -2.58
N ALA A 281 12.46 11.74 -3.65
CA ALA A 281 13.16 13.04 -3.65
C ALA A 281 14.62 12.95 -3.15
N TYR A 282 15.34 11.88 -3.50
CA TYR A 282 16.61 11.44 -2.90
C TYR A 282 17.66 12.53 -2.68
N HIS A 283 17.82 13.46 -3.62
CA HIS A 283 18.90 14.49 -3.60
C HIS A 283 18.36 15.92 -3.56
N LEU A 284 17.09 16.13 -3.17
CA LEU A 284 16.57 17.50 -3.07
C LEU A 284 17.25 18.26 -1.94
N THR A 285 17.53 19.53 -2.25
CA THR A 285 18.21 20.44 -1.32
C THR A 285 17.20 21.39 -0.66
N ASP A 286 17.67 22.19 0.31
CA ASP A 286 16.91 23.26 0.95
C ASP A 286 16.15 24.13 -0.06
N LYS A 287 16.73 24.41 -1.23
CA LYS A 287 16.12 25.25 -2.27
C LYS A 287 14.80 24.64 -2.76
N GLN A 288 14.83 23.38 -3.21
CA GLN A 288 13.65 22.69 -3.72
C GLN A 288 12.61 22.46 -2.62
N LEU A 289 13.05 22.05 -1.42
CA LEU A 289 12.16 21.80 -0.28
C LEU A 289 11.41 23.05 0.17
N ARG A 290 12.06 24.24 0.18
CA ARG A 290 11.38 25.53 0.42
C ARG A 290 10.39 25.87 -0.68
N ALA A 291 10.73 25.60 -1.93
CA ALA A 291 9.83 25.83 -3.05
C ALA A 291 8.61 24.89 -2.98
N MET A 292 8.80 23.61 -2.64
CA MET A 292 7.71 22.66 -2.37
C MET A 292 6.79 23.17 -1.25
N LYS A 293 7.35 23.60 -0.12
CA LYS A 293 6.57 24.17 1.00
C LYS A 293 5.74 25.38 0.54
N GLN A 294 6.33 26.28 -0.22
CA GLN A 294 5.66 27.48 -0.73
C GLN A 294 4.52 27.15 -1.71
N LYS A 295 4.71 26.13 -2.54
CA LYS A 295 3.73 25.70 -3.55
C LYS A 295 2.68 24.73 -2.99
N GLY A 296 2.90 24.17 -1.80
CA GLY A 296 2.04 23.13 -1.23
C GLY A 296 2.25 21.74 -1.85
N THR A 297 3.36 21.55 -2.59
CA THR A 297 3.72 20.25 -3.17
C THR A 297 3.96 19.21 -2.06
N TRP A 298 3.41 18.02 -2.22
CA TRP A 298 3.56 16.90 -1.28
C TRP A 298 4.89 16.17 -1.47
N LEU A 299 5.33 15.54 -0.40
CA LEU A 299 6.46 14.61 -0.39
C LEU A 299 5.99 13.26 0.15
N VAL A 300 6.31 12.20 -0.57
CA VAL A 300 6.22 10.81 -0.10
C VAL A 300 7.63 10.24 -0.08
N PRO A 301 8.33 10.32 1.05
CA PRO A 301 9.78 10.13 1.07
C PRO A 301 10.22 8.70 0.85
N THR A 302 9.46 7.68 1.29
CA THR A 302 9.86 6.27 1.20
C THR A 302 11.24 5.99 1.81
N ALA A 303 11.52 6.56 2.98
CA ALA A 303 12.83 6.50 3.63
C ALA A 303 13.30 5.06 3.88
N VAL A 304 12.34 4.15 4.06
CA VAL A 304 12.59 2.72 4.27
C VAL A 304 13.41 2.08 3.15
N VAL A 305 13.31 2.56 1.89
CA VAL A 305 14.04 1.93 0.76
C VAL A 305 15.57 2.10 0.85
N THR A 306 16.04 3.07 1.61
CA THR A 306 17.49 3.33 1.80
C THR A 306 17.94 3.10 3.25
N ASP A 307 17.05 2.64 4.13
CA ASP A 307 17.41 2.36 5.52
C ASP A 307 18.31 1.12 5.66
N GLU A 308 18.98 0.98 6.81
CA GLU A 308 19.86 -0.17 7.08
C GLU A 308 19.10 -1.49 7.11
N GLY A 309 17.88 -1.46 7.63
CA GLY A 309 17.02 -2.63 7.65
C GLY A 309 16.62 -3.09 6.24
N ALA A 310 16.36 -2.17 5.31
CA ALA A 310 16.14 -2.50 3.91
C ALA A 310 17.39 -3.12 3.27
N MET A 311 18.59 -2.64 3.60
CA MET A 311 19.85 -3.23 3.14
C MET A 311 20.01 -4.68 3.58
N GLU A 312 19.59 -5.03 4.80
CA GLU A 312 19.58 -6.41 5.28
C GLU A 312 18.57 -7.26 4.50
N PHE A 313 17.38 -6.75 4.30
CA PHE A 313 16.35 -7.41 3.49
C PHE A 313 16.81 -7.66 2.05
N TYR A 314 17.39 -6.66 1.38
CA TYR A 314 17.90 -6.80 0.01
C TYR A 314 19.03 -7.85 -0.10
N ARG A 315 19.93 -7.92 0.89
CA ARG A 315 20.94 -9.00 0.95
C ARG A 315 20.29 -10.37 1.11
N LYS A 316 19.27 -10.47 1.98
CA LYS A 316 18.55 -11.73 2.23
C LYS A 316 17.84 -12.27 0.98
N ILE A 317 17.26 -11.41 0.17
CA ILE A 317 16.59 -11.79 -1.09
C ILE A 317 17.56 -11.94 -2.27
N GLY A 318 18.87 -11.70 -2.06
CA GLY A 318 19.91 -11.89 -3.06
C GLY A 318 19.98 -10.76 -4.10
N SER A 319 19.64 -9.54 -3.74
CA SER A 319 19.77 -8.39 -4.65
C SER A 319 21.21 -8.23 -5.13
N PRO A 320 21.43 -7.86 -6.41
CA PRO A 320 22.77 -7.79 -6.99
C PRO A 320 23.60 -6.66 -6.35
N PRO A 321 24.96 -6.79 -6.36
CA PRO A 321 25.85 -5.80 -5.74
C PRO A 321 25.62 -4.36 -6.22
N TRP A 322 25.37 -4.16 -7.50
CA TRP A 322 25.12 -2.82 -8.06
C TRP A 322 23.89 -2.15 -7.43
N TYR A 323 22.83 -2.94 -7.14
CA TYR A 323 21.62 -2.42 -6.48
C TYR A 323 21.94 -1.98 -5.05
N LEU A 324 22.65 -2.83 -4.30
CA LEU A 324 23.09 -2.50 -2.92
C LEU A 324 23.98 -1.28 -2.87
N ASP A 325 24.85 -1.07 -3.87
CA ASP A 325 25.73 0.10 -3.97
C ASP A 325 24.92 1.37 -4.25
N ARG A 326 23.91 1.29 -5.11
CA ARG A 326 23.00 2.43 -5.38
C ARG A 326 22.19 2.82 -4.14
N VAL A 327 21.63 1.84 -3.42
CA VAL A 327 20.93 2.10 -2.14
C VAL A 327 21.88 2.77 -1.15
N ARG A 328 23.10 2.24 -0.97
CA ARG A 328 24.09 2.77 -0.03
C ARG A 328 24.53 4.18 -0.37
N SER A 329 24.81 4.45 -1.65
CA SER A 329 25.27 5.78 -2.10
C SER A 329 24.20 6.84 -2.00
N THR A 330 22.92 6.48 -2.07
CA THR A 330 21.78 7.41 -1.99
C THR A 330 21.40 7.72 -0.54
N ARG A 331 21.63 6.80 0.38
CA ARG A 331 21.11 6.83 1.76
C ARG A 331 21.36 8.13 2.51
N VAL A 332 22.60 8.63 2.51
CA VAL A 332 23.00 9.80 3.31
C VAL A 332 22.21 11.04 2.88
N ASP A 333 22.17 11.30 1.58
CA ASP A 333 21.43 12.45 1.04
C ASP A 333 19.93 12.32 1.25
N HIS A 334 19.38 11.11 1.07
CA HIS A 334 17.96 10.83 1.25
C HIS A 334 17.49 11.10 2.69
N HIS A 335 18.22 10.57 3.69
CA HIS A 335 17.89 10.82 5.09
C HIS A 335 18.05 12.29 5.47
N LYS A 336 19.11 12.96 5.00
CA LYS A 336 19.31 14.39 5.22
C LYS A 336 18.21 15.24 4.56
N MET A 337 17.76 14.84 3.38
CA MET A 337 16.62 15.47 2.71
C MET A 337 15.36 15.35 3.58
N LEU A 338 15.06 14.17 4.13
CA LEU A 338 13.91 13.95 5.00
C LEU A 338 13.97 14.83 6.25
N GLU A 339 15.10 14.85 6.97
CA GLU A 339 15.32 15.71 8.15
C GLU A 339 15.07 17.20 7.81
N THR A 340 15.56 17.63 6.65
CA THR A 340 15.39 19.00 6.17
C THR A 340 13.94 19.30 5.81
N ALA A 341 13.26 18.38 5.14
CA ALA A 341 11.84 18.51 4.78
C ALA A 341 10.95 18.63 6.03
N ILE A 342 11.20 17.81 7.06
CA ILE A 342 10.51 17.87 8.34
C ILE A 342 10.75 19.23 9.02
N LYS A 343 11.99 19.63 9.12
CA LYS A 343 12.37 20.93 9.74
C LYS A 343 11.73 22.13 9.03
N LEU A 344 11.60 22.09 7.70
CA LEU A 344 10.98 23.13 6.91
C LEU A 344 9.45 23.07 6.94
N GLY A 345 8.88 21.99 7.42
CA GLY A 345 7.44 21.75 7.45
C GLY A 345 6.85 21.53 6.04
N VAL A 346 7.55 20.81 5.19
CA VAL A 346 7.01 20.32 3.90
C VAL A 346 5.84 19.39 4.19
N ASN A 347 4.82 19.37 3.33
CA ASN A 347 3.70 18.44 3.47
C ASN A 347 4.19 17.01 3.21
N ILE A 348 4.17 16.15 4.22
CA ILE A 348 4.62 14.75 4.12
C ILE A 348 3.42 13.81 4.27
N ALA A 349 3.30 12.84 3.36
CA ALA A 349 2.42 11.70 3.46
C ALA A 349 3.25 10.41 3.43
N LEU A 350 2.86 9.43 4.24
CA LEU A 350 3.60 8.18 4.36
C LEU A 350 3.47 7.33 3.09
N GLY A 351 4.57 6.77 2.65
CA GLY A 351 4.67 5.76 1.60
C GLY A 351 5.95 4.95 1.74
N THR A 352 5.96 3.70 1.31
CA THR A 352 7.07 2.77 1.58
C THR A 352 7.84 2.30 0.35
N ASP A 353 7.28 2.43 -0.84
CA ASP A 353 7.83 1.86 -2.08
C ASP A 353 8.04 0.33 -2.02
N GLN A 354 7.43 -0.29 -1.05
CA GLN A 354 7.47 -1.73 -0.80
C GLN A 354 6.04 -2.25 -0.63
N PHE A 355 5.84 -3.56 -0.66
CA PHE A 355 4.57 -4.12 -0.28
C PHE A 355 4.49 -4.20 1.25
N PRO A 356 3.47 -3.58 1.89
CA PRO A 356 3.40 -3.47 3.34
C PRO A 356 2.81 -4.75 3.97
N PHE A 357 3.35 -5.92 3.64
CA PHE A 357 2.76 -7.21 3.99
C PHE A 357 3.21 -7.78 5.34
N GLU A 358 4.32 -7.32 5.91
CA GLU A 358 4.73 -7.77 7.23
C GLU A 358 4.16 -6.86 8.33
N PRO A 359 3.06 -7.25 8.96
CA PRO A 359 2.45 -6.43 10.01
C PRO A 359 3.37 -6.40 11.23
N ASN A 360 3.70 -5.22 11.72
CA ASN A 360 4.37 -5.00 13.00
C ASN A 360 5.78 -5.63 13.14
N ALA A 361 6.29 -6.27 12.09
CA ALA A 361 7.63 -6.86 12.03
C ALA A 361 8.26 -6.56 10.69
N GLY A 362 9.54 -6.78 10.57
CA GLY A 362 10.27 -6.54 9.34
C GLY A 362 10.54 -5.06 9.05
N THR A 363 11.47 -4.85 8.12
CA THR A 363 12.06 -3.54 7.82
C THR A 363 11.29 -2.78 6.73
N THR A 364 10.36 -3.44 6.05
CA THR A 364 9.58 -2.87 4.94
C THR A 364 8.14 -2.53 5.34
N ALA A 365 7.79 -2.73 6.61
CA ALA A 365 6.45 -2.43 7.11
C ALA A 365 6.15 -0.93 7.12
N THR A 366 4.89 -0.57 6.85
CA THR A 366 4.40 0.81 6.91
C THR A 366 4.72 1.49 8.27
N VAL A 367 4.69 0.72 9.35
CA VAL A 367 5.02 1.23 10.69
C VAL A 367 6.49 1.64 10.78
N HIS A 368 7.41 0.91 10.14
CA HIS A 368 8.83 1.26 10.14
C HIS A 368 9.09 2.61 9.45
N GLU A 369 8.40 2.92 8.37
CA GLU A 369 8.49 4.23 7.72
C GLU A 369 8.09 5.36 8.69
N ALA A 370 7.01 5.17 9.48
CA ALA A 370 6.59 6.15 10.48
C ALA A 370 7.63 6.32 11.61
N GLU A 371 8.32 5.23 12.01
CA GLU A 371 9.42 5.28 12.99
C GLU A 371 10.62 6.05 12.44
N LEU A 372 10.95 5.88 11.15
CA LEU A 372 12.01 6.63 10.49
C LEU A 372 11.71 8.13 10.45
N TYR A 373 10.43 8.53 10.31
CA TYR A 373 10.05 9.95 10.41
C TYR A 373 10.31 10.52 11.80
N VAL A 374 9.98 9.75 12.85
CA VAL A 374 10.30 10.16 14.23
C VAL A 374 11.81 10.23 14.45
N GLY A 375 12.57 9.24 13.94
CA GLY A 375 14.03 9.25 13.96
C GLY A 375 14.65 10.46 13.25
N ALA A 376 13.98 10.98 12.21
CA ALA A 376 14.37 12.19 11.48
C ALA A 376 13.88 13.51 12.13
N GLY A 377 13.25 13.45 13.32
CA GLY A 377 12.85 14.61 14.11
C GLY A 377 11.38 15.00 14.04
N MET A 378 10.51 14.18 13.44
CA MET A 378 9.06 14.38 13.47
C MET A 378 8.50 13.99 14.85
N THR A 379 7.47 14.67 15.35
CA THR A 379 6.78 14.20 16.57
C THR A 379 6.00 12.93 16.29
N ALA A 380 5.76 12.08 17.30
CA ALA A 380 4.96 10.87 17.12
C ALA A 380 3.55 11.16 16.60
N LEU A 381 2.92 12.24 17.07
CA LEU A 381 1.62 12.70 16.56
C LEU A 381 1.69 13.10 15.08
N ASP A 382 2.72 13.83 14.66
CA ASP A 382 2.87 14.23 13.27
C ASP A 382 3.20 13.03 12.35
N ALA A 383 3.96 12.04 12.85
CA ALA A 383 4.18 10.78 12.14
C ALA A 383 2.89 9.97 12.00
N LEU A 384 2.04 9.94 13.03
CA LEU A 384 0.71 9.35 12.95
C LEU A 384 -0.17 10.10 11.93
N ARG A 385 -0.12 11.43 11.91
CA ARG A 385 -0.81 12.24 10.88
C ARG A 385 -0.28 11.94 9.48
N ALA A 386 1.03 11.78 9.31
CA ALA A 386 1.64 11.42 8.04
C ALA A 386 1.18 10.03 7.55
N ALA A 387 0.79 9.14 8.47
CA ALA A 387 0.27 7.81 8.17
C ALA A 387 -1.27 7.74 8.08
N THR A 388 -2.00 8.84 8.33
CA THR A 388 -3.47 8.84 8.40
C THR A 388 -4.08 10.07 7.71
N LEU A 389 -4.11 11.20 8.39
CA LEU A 389 -4.82 12.42 7.97
C LEU A 389 -4.16 13.10 6.75
N ASN A 390 -2.83 13.18 6.72
CA ASN A 390 -2.12 13.84 5.62
C ASN A 390 -2.31 13.10 4.28
N PRO A 391 -2.17 11.76 4.20
CA PRO A 391 -2.52 11.02 2.99
C PRO A 391 -3.97 11.25 2.53
N ALA A 392 -4.91 11.30 3.46
CA ALA A 392 -6.31 11.57 3.14
C ALA A 392 -6.48 12.97 2.50
N ARG A 393 -5.81 14.00 3.06
CA ARG A 393 -5.76 15.36 2.49
C ARG A 393 -5.07 15.39 1.13
N MET A 394 -3.97 14.67 0.98
CA MET A 394 -3.26 14.56 -0.30
C MET A 394 -4.15 13.98 -1.40
N LEU A 395 -4.93 12.95 -1.06
CA LEU A 395 -5.89 12.32 -1.96
C LEU A 395 -7.15 13.17 -2.18
N GLY A 396 -7.48 14.10 -1.27
CA GLY A 396 -8.73 14.87 -1.29
C GLY A 396 -9.94 14.08 -0.77
N VAL A 397 -9.70 13.11 0.12
CA VAL A 397 -10.71 12.22 0.72
C VAL A 397 -10.77 12.32 2.25
N GLU A 398 -10.27 13.42 2.80
CA GLU A 398 -10.19 13.68 4.24
C GLU A 398 -11.57 13.78 4.93
N LYS A 399 -12.65 13.84 4.17
CA LYS A 399 -14.02 13.78 4.67
C LYS A 399 -14.56 12.36 4.85
N ASP A 400 -13.82 11.38 4.34
CA ASP A 400 -14.21 9.96 4.32
C ASP A 400 -13.29 9.08 5.14
N VAL A 401 -11.96 9.36 5.16
CA VAL A 401 -10.95 8.55 5.82
C VAL A 401 -9.89 9.43 6.53
N GLY A 402 -8.99 8.79 7.28
CA GLY A 402 -7.84 9.45 7.90
C GLY A 402 -8.11 10.02 9.29
N SER A 403 -9.35 9.99 9.78
CA SER A 403 -9.70 10.29 11.18
C SER A 403 -10.89 9.45 11.63
N LEU A 404 -11.12 9.37 12.96
CA LEU A 404 -12.26 8.67 13.54
C LEU A 404 -13.42 9.66 13.80
N ALA A 405 -13.75 10.47 12.79
CA ALA A 405 -14.83 11.45 12.88
C ALA A 405 -16.18 10.85 12.47
N VAL A 406 -17.26 11.45 12.98
CA VAL A 406 -18.64 11.09 12.58
C VAL A 406 -18.81 11.29 11.07
N GLY A 407 -19.37 10.32 10.39
CA GLY A 407 -19.56 10.29 8.95
C GLY A 407 -18.43 9.65 8.17
N HIS A 408 -17.22 9.47 8.76
CA HIS A 408 -16.11 8.80 8.11
C HIS A 408 -16.36 7.28 8.01
N TYR A 409 -15.70 6.63 7.08
CA TYR A 409 -15.67 5.17 7.06
C TYR A 409 -15.12 4.63 8.38
N ALA A 410 -15.70 3.55 8.86
CA ALA A 410 -15.23 2.85 10.05
C ALA A 410 -13.97 2.03 9.69
N ASP A 411 -12.89 2.74 9.37
CA ASP A 411 -11.55 2.20 9.15
C ASP A 411 -10.73 2.45 10.42
N ILE A 412 -10.59 1.43 11.25
CA ILE A 412 -10.14 1.55 12.65
C ILE A 412 -9.07 0.51 12.93
N ILE A 413 -7.99 0.93 13.59
CA ILE A 413 -7.01 0.02 14.19
C ILE A 413 -7.02 0.19 15.72
N ALA A 414 -6.67 -0.89 16.44
CA ALA A 414 -6.43 -0.84 17.88
C ALA A 414 -5.03 -1.33 18.22
N VAL A 415 -4.36 -0.62 19.14
CA VAL A 415 -2.97 -0.84 19.56
C VAL A 415 -2.84 -0.81 21.08
N ASP A 416 -1.68 -1.25 21.60
CA ASP A 416 -1.33 -1.21 23.03
C ASP A 416 -0.58 0.09 23.37
N GLY A 417 -1.29 1.08 23.91
CA GLY A 417 -0.73 2.37 24.29
C GLY A 417 -0.92 3.45 23.23
N ASN A 418 -0.51 4.67 23.54
CA ASN A 418 -0.76 5.87 22.73
C ASN A 418 0.25 6.04 21.60
N PRO A 419 -0.08 5.78 20.31
CA PRO A 419 0.83 5.98 19.18
C PRO A 419 1.10 7.47 18.87
N ALA A 420 0.31 8.40 19.39
CA ALA A 420 0.59 9.83 19.29
C ALA A 420 1.70 10.31 20.25
N GLU A 421 2.04 9.50 21.26
CA GLU A 421 3.17 9.72 22.18
C GLU A 421 4.37 8.84 21.81
N ASP A 422 4.12 7.62 21.37
CA ASP A 422 5.12 6.62 20.97
C ASP A 422 4.66 5.90 19.70
N ILE A 423 5.20 6.30 18.56
CA ILE A 423 4.81 5.76 17.25
C ILE A 423 5.04 4.24 17.14
N ALA A 424 6.00 3.69 17.90
CA ALA A 424 6.29 2.25 17.93
C ALA A 424 5.13 1.42 18.47
N LYS A 425 4.14 2.04 19.14
CA LYS A 425 2.89 1.36 19.53
C LYS A 425 2.10 0.84 18.33
N LEU A 426 2.28 1.40 17.14
CA LEU A 426 1.70 0.86 15.92
C LEU A 426 2.18 -0.57 15.60
N ARG A 427 3.30 -1.04 16.17
CA ARG A 427 3.75 -2.45 16.06
C ARG A 427 2.83 -3.43 16.79
N THR A 428 1.96 -2.94 17.67
CA THR A 428 1.05 -3.75 18.48
C THR A 428 -0.39 -3.76 17.94
N ILE A 429 -0.60 -3.48 16.64
CA ILE A 429 -1.92 -3.57 16.01
C ILE A 429 -2.47 -4.99 16.24
N SER A 430 -3.56 -5.11 16.97
CA SER A 430 -4.24 -6.37 17.29
C SER A 430 -5.70 -6.41 16.81
N PHE A 431 -6.23 -5.26 16.37
CA PHE A 431 -7.55 -5.15 15.78
C PHE A 431 -7.50 -4.29 14.52
N VAL A 432 -8.17 -4.74 13.47
CA VAL A 432 -8.33 -4.01 12.21
C VAL A 432 -9.78 -4.09 11.77
N MET A 433 -10.38 -2.95 11.49
CA MET A 433 -11.69 -2.81 10.87
C MET A 433 -11.57 -1.96 9.60
N LYS A 434 -12.25 -2.36 8.53
CA LYS A 434 -12.38 -1.57 7.31
C LYS A 434 -13.85 -1.48 6.91
N GLY A 435 -14.39 -0.26 6.78
CA GLY A 435 -15.77 -0.02 6.41
C GLY A 435 -16.77 -0.78 7.30
N GLY A 436 -16.56 -0.78 8.62
CA GLY A 436 -17.40 -1.48 9.59
C GLY A 436 -17.22 -3.01 9.63
N GLN A 437 -16.43 -3.58 8.74
CA GLN A 437 -16.11 -5.01 8.75
C GLN A 437 -14.87 -5.28 9.60
N VAL A 438 -14.99 -6.17 10.58
CA VAL A 438 -13.83 -6.66 11.35
C VAL A 438 -12.98 -7.56 10.45
N ILE A 439 -11.73 -7.18 10.24
CA ILE A 439 -10.77 -7.90 9.39
C ILE A 439 -9.87 -8.79 10.26
N ARG A 440 -9.43 -8.26 11.41
CA ARG A 440 -8.55 -8.94 12.36
C ARG A 440 -8.93 -8.55 13.77
N GLN A 441 -8.94 -9.54 14.68
CA GLN A 441 -9.14 -9.33 16.10
C GLN A 441 -8.38 -10.43 16.87
N GLU A 442 -7.38 -10.02 17.69
CA GLU A 442 -6.54 -10.88 18.53
C GLU A 442 -6.77 -10.62 20.00
#